data_a25fec55ee6d64d4426d4afe34be94bf
#
_entry.id   a25fec55ee6d64d4426d4afe34be94bf
#
_cell.length_a   1.000
_cell.length_b   1.000
_cell.length_c   1.000
_cell.angle_alpha   90.00
_cell.angle_beta   90.00
_cell.angle_gamma   90.00
#
_symmetry.space_group_name_H-M   'P 1'
#
loop_
_entity.id
_entity.type
_entity.pdbx_description
1 polymer ?
#
loop_
_entity_poly.entity_id
_entity_poly.type
_entity_poly.pdbx_seq_one_letter_code
_entity_poly.pdbx_strand_id
1 'polypeptide(L)' 'GLVVSIAVETGQEVKAGEALMVVEAMKMENVLRAEVDGVIKTVACAPGDSVAADELLIEFE' A
#
# COMPACT_ATOMS: atom_id res chain seq x y z
N GLY A 1 10.27 -6.11 3.19
CA GLY A 1 10.36 -4.70 3.41
C GLY A 1 9.62 -4.23 4.65
N LEU A 2 9.82 -2.99 4.98
CA LEU A 2 9.19 -2.36 6.13
C LEU A 2 8.23 -1.29 5.63
N VAL A 3 6.99 -1.33 6.13
CA VAL A 3 5.99 -0.31 5.79
C VAL A 3 6.35 1.00 6.49
N VAL A 4 6.64 2.03 5.71
CA VAL A 4 7.00 3.35 6.24
C VAL A 4 5.76 4.15 6.58
N SER A 5 4.82 4.20 5.64
CA SER A 5 3.56 4.91 5.83
C SER A 5 2.49 4.35 4.91
N ILE A 6 1.23 4.61 5.27
CA ILE A 6 0.08 4.21 4.47
C ILE A 6 -0.72 5.47 4.19
N ALA A 7 -1.00 5.71 2.90
CA ALA A 7 -1.69 6.92 2.45
C ALA A 7 -3.20 6.73 2.28
N VAL A 8 -3.70 5.49 2.45
CA VAL A 8 -5.10 5.17 2.20
C VAL A 8 -5.70 4.43 3.40
N GLU A 9 -7.03 4.36 3.43
CA GLU A 9 -7.77 3.65 4.48
C GLU A 9 -8.78 2.71 3.83
N THR A 10 -9.23 1.72 4.61
CA THR A 10 -10.31 0.82 4.18
C THR A 10 -11.55 1.64 3.84
N GLY A 11 -12.12 1.37 2.67
CA GLY A 11 -13.29 2.09 2.19
C GLY A 11 -12.99 3.36 1.41
N GLN A 12 -11.72 3.74 1.29
CA GLN A 12 -11.33 4.92 0.54
C GLN A 12 -11.33 4.65 -0.95
N GLU A 13 -11.85 5.60 -1.73
CA GLU A 13 -11.77 5.54 -3.18
C GLU A 13 -10.42 6.08 -3.64
N VAL A 14 -9.78 5.37 -4.56
CA VAL A 14 -8.50 5.77 -5.14
C VAL A 14 -8.57 5.75 -6.66
N LYS A 15 -7.70 6.52 -7.28
CA LYS A 15 -7.59 6.59 -8.74
C LYS A 15 -6.26 6.01 -9.19
N ALA A 16 -6.22 5.57 -10.46
CA ALA A 16 -5.00 5.04 -11.05
C ALA A 16 -3.85 6.04 -10.89
N GLY A 17 -2.71 5.54 -10.45
CA GLY A 17 -1.52 6.36 -10.19
C GLY A 17 -1.47 7.00 -8.81
N GLU A 18 -2.52 6.86 -8.01
CA GLU A 18 -2.53 7.42 -6.66
C GLU A 18 -1.65 6.59 -5.72
N ALA A 19 -0.88 7.27 -4.87
CA ALA A 19 0.00 6.60 -3.93
C ALA A 19 -0.82 5.89 -2.87
N LEU A 20 -0.52 4.62 -2.63
CA LEU A 20 -1.22 3.80 -1.64
C LEU A 20 -0.44 3.71 -0.34
N MET A 21 0.86 3.44 -0.44
CA MET A 21 1.71 3.30 0.73
C MET A 21 3.17 3.40 0.31
N VAL A 22 4.03 3.59 1.30
CA VAL A 22 5.47 3.61 1.09
C VAL A 22 6.09 2.44 1.86
N VAL A 23 6.91 1.65 1.17
CA VAL A 23 7.60 0.50 1.76
C VAL A 23 9.10 0.71 1.58
N GLU A 24 9.87 0.53 2.66
CA GLU A 24 11.33 0.58 2.60
C GLU A 24 11.87 -0.84 2.44
N ALA A 25 12.74 -1.03 1.46
CA ALA A 25 13.42 -2.29 1.23
C ALA A 25 14.81 -2.00 0.66
N MET A 26 15.82 -2.70 1.16
CA MET A 26 17.21 -2.61 0.67
C MET A 26 17.71 -1.16 0.67
N LYS A 27 17.42 -0.40 1.73
CA LYS A 27 17.81 1.01 1.89
C LYS A 27 17.17 1.95 0.89
N MET A 28 16.09 1.51 0.24
CA MET A 28 15.34 2.32 -0.71
C MET A 28 13.88 2.39 -0.29
N GLU A 29 13.26 3.54 -0.54
CA GLU A 29 11.83 3.70 -0.31
C GLU A 29 11.10 3.49 -1.64
N ASN A 30 10.09 2.65 -1.61
CA ASN A 30 9.26 2.36 -2.78
C ASN A 30 7.84 2.82 -2.52
N VAL A 31 7.31 3.63 -3.43
CA VAL A 31 5.92 4.07 -3.33
C VAL A 31 5.07 3.10 -4.15
N LEU A 32 4.11 2.46 -3.47
CA LEU A 32 3.15 1.59 -4.14
C LEU A 32 1.97 2.44 -4.60
N ARG A 33 1.63 2.33 -5.88
CA ARG A 33 0.57 3.12 -6.48
C ARG A 33 -0.53 2.22 -7.03
N ALA A 34 -1.74 2.75 -7.05
CA ALA A 34 -2.87 2.04 -7.65
C ALA A 34 -2.65 1.93 -9.15
N GLU A 35 -2.91 0.75 -9.72
CA GLU A 35 -2.80 0.54 -11.16
C GLU A 35 -4.09 0.93 -11.87
N VAL A 36 -5.21 0.89 -11.16
CA VAL A 36 -6.54 1.19 -11.68
C VAL A 36 -7.33 1.96 -10.64
N ASP A 37 -8.40 2.60 -11.06
CA ASP A 37 -9.35 3.22 -10.14
C ASP A 37 -10.09 2.13 -9.37
N GLY A 38 -10.38 2.38 -8.11
CA GLY A 38 -11.10 1.42 -7.30
C GLY A 38 -11.33 1.91 -5.88
N VAL A 39 -11.91 1.03 -5.09
CA VAL A 39 -12.18 1.29 -3.68
C VAL A 39 -11.38 0.29 -2.84
N ILE A 40 -10.74 0.78 -1.80
CA ILE A 40 -9.95 -0.06 -0.91
C ILE A 40 -10.88 -0.93 -0.07
N LYS A 41 -10.77 -2.23 -0.23
CA LYS A 41 -11.55 -3.20 0.55
C LYS A 41 -10.88 -3.49 1.88
N THR A 42 -9.59 -3.78 1.85
CA THR A 42 -8.83 -4.16 3.03
C THR A 42 -7.41 -3.65 2.93
N VAL A 43 -6.91 -3.12 4.04
CA VAL A 43 -5.49 -2.79 4.20
C VAL A 43 -4.91 -3.80 5.18
N ALA A 44 -4.04 -4.68 4.69
CA ALA A 44 -3.54 -5.84 5.45
C ALA A 44 -2.34 -5.50 6.34
N CYS A 45 -1.87 -4.28 6.34
CA CYS A 45 -0.68 -3.90 7.10
C CYS A 45 -0.85 -2.51 7.71
N ALA A 46 0.08 -2.14 8.58
CA ALA A 46 0.10 -0.84 9.23
C ALA A 46 1.52 -0.26 9.19
N PRO A 47 1.69 1.05 9.37
CA PRO A 47 3.03 1.63 9.45
C PRO A 47 3.87 0.94 10.52
N GLY A 48 5.08 0.59 10.16
CA GLY A 48 5.99 -0.14 11.05
C GLY A 48 5.96 -1.65 10.89
N ASP A 49 5.01 -2.19 10.12
CA ASP A 49 4.95 -3.62 9.88
C ASP A 49 6.04 -4.07 8.91
N SER A 50 6.57 -5.27 9.16
CA SER A 50 7.50 -5.90 8.26
C SER A 50 6.72 -6.84 7.33
N VAL A 51 6.93 -6.70 6.03
CA VAL A 51 6.18 -7.46 5.03
C VAL A 51 7.12 -8.10 4.02
N ALA A 52 6.68 -9.21 3.43
CA ALA A 52 7.41 -9.86 2.36
C ALA A 52 7.18 -9.09 1.05
N ALA A 53 8.13 -9.17 0.13
CA ALA A 53 8.09 -8.40 -1.12
C ALA A 53 6.88 -8.71 -1.99
N ASP A 54 6.37 -9.94 -1.94
CA ASP A 54 5.25 -10.39 -2.75
C ASP A 54 3.95 -10.58 -1.93
N GLU A 55 3.93 -10.08 -0.71
CA GLU A 55 2.75 -10.19 0.14
C GLU A 55 1.65 -9.23 -0.33
N LEU A 56 0.42 -9.72 -0.30
CA LEU A 56 -0.73 -8.88 -0.64
C LEU A 56 -1.01 -7.93 0.51
N LEU A 57 -0.79 -6.65 0.28
CA LEU A 57 -0.88 -5.63 1.32
C LEU A 57 -2.22 -4.89 1.29
N ILE A 58 -2.78 -4.68 0.12
CA ILE A 58 -4.02 -3.93 -0.05
C ILE A 58 -4.90 -4.69 -1.03
N GLU A 59 -6.16 -4.88 -0.66
CA GLU A 59 -7.16 -5.47 -1.53
C GLU A 59 -8.13 -4.40 -2.00
N PHE A 60 -8.53 -4.50 -3.25
CA PHE A 60 -9.53 -3.62 -3.86
C PHE A 60 -10.87 -4.35 -3.97
N GLU A 61 -11.93 -3.61 -3.89
CA GLU A 61 -13.26 -4.14 -4.14
C GLU A 61 -13.51 -4.36 -5.63
#